data_0f92c3efc6fc7acdfcc162524eda9872
#
_entry.id   0f92c3efc6fc7acdfcc162524eda9872
#
_cell.length_a   1.000
_cell.length_b   1.000
_cell.length_c   1.000
_cell.angle_alpha   90.00
_cell.angle_beta   90.00
_cell.angle_gamma   90.00
#
_symmetry.space_group_name_H-M   'P 1'
#
loop_
_entity.id
_entity.type
_entity.pdbx_description
1 polymer ?
#
loop_
_entity_poly.entity_id
_entity_poly.type
_entity_poly.pdbx_seq_one_letter_code
_entity_poly.pdbx_strand_id
1 'polypeptide(L)'
;NTKISIAKSIDTLFAPIFLTSITTIAAFLALYFAPINQLMGYGICLSAGILYAFILSLTFLPAAMSLKKWNLNSNAISQNGHLENIIAKFGKLLISKPKLILVVGMIIMFVGTAGLSALKVDVNIANFFKEGTDFRNSIDFIDQEMTGTMDVRIRVEAPVKDPNTLNEIQNMQKLLNSNPKVTTSYSIVDVVKQMHRIFMDDNPEFEIVPKDEKKVSNLLMMYSISGDQDDLNTIVDYNYKVGLITALSRVMSTEEI
;
A
#
# COMPACT_ATOMS: atom_id res chain seq x y z
N ASN A 1 40.04 -36.85 7.24
CA ASN A 1 38.92 -37.14 8.13
C ASN A 1 37.80 -36.13 7.89
N THR A 2 36.73 -36.57 7.25
CA THR A 2 35.62 -35.71 6.81
C THR A 2 35.06 -34.80 7.91
N LYS A 3 34.99 -35.32 9.15
CA LYS A 3 34.53 -34.55 10.33
C LYS A 3 35.42 -33.34 10.65
N ILE A 4 36.74 -33.53 10.56
CA ILE A 4 37.71 -32.43 10.81
C ILE A 4 37.62 -31.37 9.73
N SER A 5 37.43 -31.76 8.46
CA SER A 5 37.27 -30.83 7.35
C SER A 5 35.97 -30.01 7.48
N ILE A 6 34.88 -30.66 7.90
CA ILE A 6 33.60 -29.97 8.14
C ILE A 6 33.74 -28.97 9.29
N ALA A 7 34.36 -29.36 10.42
CA ALA A 7 34.57 -28.46 11.54
C ALA A 7 35.40 -27.23 11.17
N LYS A 8 36.47 -27.41 10.37
CA LYS A 8 37.30 -26.30 9.89
C LYS A 8 36.54 -25.39 8.92
N SER A 9 35.70 -25.98 8.08
CA SER A 9 34.85 -25.17 7.17
C SER A 9 33.84 -24.33 7.94
N ILE A 10 33.21 -24.88 8.99
CA ILE A 10 32.30 -24.15 9.86
C ILE A 10 33.02 -22.98 10.53
N ASP A 11 34.20 -23.23 11.10
CA ASP A 11 34.99 -22.19 11.76
C ASP A 11 35.33 -21.03 10.80
N THR A 12 35.71 -21.33 9.57
CA THR A 12 36.04 -20.34 8.56
C THR A 12 34.80 -19.57 8.03
N LEU A 13 33.65 -20.25 7.88
CA LEU A 13 32.44 -19.69 7.29
C LEU A 13 31.50 -19.07 8.33
N PHE A 14 31.73 -19.31 9.62
CA PHE A 14 30.85 -18.83 10.69
C PHE A 14 30.71 -17.31 10.65
N ALA A 15 31.81 -16.57 10.65
CA ALA A 15 31.77 -15.11 10.68
C ALA A 15 31.10 -14.48 9.47
N PRO A 16 31.36 -14.87 8.21
CA PRO A 16 30.60 -14.40 7.06
C PRO A 16 29.10 -14.71 7.13
N ILE A 17 28.73 -15.96 7.49
CA ILE A 17 27.32 -16.36 7.57
C ILE A 17 26.60 -15.61 8.70
N PHE A 18 27.23 -15.46 9.86
CA PHE A 18 26.69 -14.71 10.97
C PHE A 18 26.47 -13.24 10.59
N LEU A 19 27.47 -12.59 10.01
CA LEU A 19 27.38 -11.18 9.63
C LEU A 19 26.30 -10.94 8.59
N THR A 20 26.21 -11.78 7.56
CA THR A 20 25.16 -11.66 6.54
C THR A 20 23.78 -11.91 7.12
N SER A 21 23.63 -12.88 7.99
CA SER A 21 22.34 -13.18 8.63
C SER A 21 21.88 -12.02 9.54
N ILE A 22 22.78 -11.48 10.37
CA ILE A 22 22.42 -10.42 11.31
C ILE A 22 22.10 -9.10 10.59
N THR A 23 22.84 -8.76 9.53
CA THR A 23 22.55 -7.57 8.73
C THR A 23 21.22 -7.69 8.01
N THR A 24 20.88 -8.88 7.50
CA THR A 24 19.59 -9.12 6.83
C THR A 24 18.44 -9.12 7.82
N ILE A 25 18.60 -9.72 9.01
CA ILE A 25 17.62 -9.67 10.10
C ILE A 25 17.36 -8.21 10.48
N ALA A 26 18.41 -7.41 10.67
CA ALA A 26 18.28 -6.01 11.03
C ALA A 26 17.55 -5.20 9.94
N ALA A 27 17.81 -5.47 8.65
CA ALA A 27 17.14 -4.83 7.54
C ALA A 27 15.62 -5.14 7.52
N PHE A 28 15.22 -6.40 7.76
CA PHE A 28 13.80 -6.75 7.84
C PHE A 28 13.13 -6.25 9.12
N LEU A 29 13.85 -6.23 10.26
CA LEU A 29 13.33 -5.64 11.49
C LEU A 29 13.11 -4.11 11.35
N ALA A 30 13.84 -3.42 10.48
CA ALA A 30 13.59 -2.02 10.20
C ALA A 30 12.17 -1.77 9.64
N LEU A 31 11.54 -2.76 8.99
CA LEU A 31 10.15 -2.67 8.54
C LEU A 31 9.15 -2.58 9.71
N TYR A 32 9.55 -2.93 10.93
CA TYR A 32 8.73 -2.76 12.12
C TYR A 32 8.36 -1.30 12.39
N PHE A 33 9.23 -0.36 11.99
CA PHE A 33 9.00 1.08 12.14
C PHE A 33 8.24 1.70 10.96
N ALA A 34 7.85 0.90 9.96
CA ALA A 34 7.06 1.41 8.85
C ALA A 34 5.63 1.78 9.31
N PRO A 35 5.03 2.86 8.79
CA PRO A 35 3.69 3.31 9.17
C PRO A 35 2.56 2.39 8.69
N ILE A 36 2.88 1.28 8.02
CA ILE A 36 1.94 0.32 7.45
C ILE A 36 1.97 -0.98 8.26
N ASN A 37 0.86 -1.31 8.92
CA ASN A 37 0.76 -2.47 9.81
C ASN A 37 1.12 -3.82 9.14
N GLN A 38 0.80 -3.98 7.85
CA GLN A 38 1.13 -5.19 7.09
C GLN A 38 2.64 -5.41 6.97
N LEU A 39 3.43 -4.33 6.79
CA LEU A 39 4.89 -4.40 6.68
C LEU A 39 5.54 -4.80 8.01
N MET A 40 4.97 -4.38 9.15
CA MET A 40 5.45 -4.78 10.47
C MET A 40 5.41 -6.30 10.64
N GLY A 41 4.26 -6.94 10.39
CA GLY A 41 4.11 -8.39 10.49
C GLY A 41 5.04 -9.14 9.52
N TYR A 42 5.15 -8.63 8.29
CA TYR A 42 6.02 -9.18 7.26
C TYR A 42 7.49 -9.15 7.67
N GLY A 43 7.96 -8.01 8.19
CA GLY A 43 9.33 -7.83 8.66
C GLY A 43 9.70 -8.79 9.79
N ILE A 44 8.83 -8.99 10.78
CA ILE A 44 9.03 -9.93 11.89
C ILE A 44 9.10 -11.38 11.38
N CYS A 45 8.16 -11.80 10.53
CA CYS A 45 8.15 -13.16 9.99
C CYS A 45 9.41 -13.48 9.18
N LEU A 46 9.85 -12.55 8.31
CA LEU A 46 11.07 -12.73 7.52
C LEU A 46 12.32 -12.80 8.41
N SER A 47 12.41 -11.93 9.41
CA SER A 47 13.53 -11.94 10.37
C SER A 47 13.62 -13.25 11.13
N ALA A 48 12.49 -13.78 11.60
CA ALA A 48 12.41 -15.07 12.25
C ALA A 48 12.80 -16.22 11.30
N GLY A 49 12.35 -16.16 10.03
CA GLY A 49 12.73 -17.14 9.01
C GLY A 49 14.23 -17.17 8.74
N ILE A 50 14.90 -16.01 8.67
CA ILE A 50 16.34 -15.90 8.46
C ILE A 50 17.10 -16.42 9.69
N LEU A 51 16.65 -16.08 10.89
CA LEU A 51 17.23 -16.62 12.12
C LEU A 51 17.15 -18.14 12.15
N TYR A 52 16.01 -18.71 11.79
CA TYR A 52 15.82 -20.15 11.68
C TYR A 52 16.74 -20.78 10.62
N ALA A 53 16.86 -20.16 9.44
CA ALA A 53 17.76 -20.61 8.38
C ALA A 53 19.22 -20.56 8.82
N PHE A 54 19.63 -19.54 9.57
CA PHE A 54 20.97 -19.43 10.16
C PHE A 54 21.24 -20.60 11.12
N ILE A 55 20.33 -20.90 12.04
CA ILE A 55 20.48 -22.03 12.98
C ILE A 55 20.59 -23.36 12.21
N LEU A 56 19.73 -23.57 11.20
CA LEU A 56 19.79 -24.79 10.38
C LEU A 56 21.10 -24.92 9.60
N SER A 57 21.61 -23.80 9.08
CA SER A 57 22.88 -23.83 8.31
C SER A 57 24.08 -24.22 9.17
N LEU A 58 24.06 -23.91 10.46
CA LEU A 58 25.13 -24.23 11.38
C LEU A 58 24.94 -25.59 12.06
N THR A 59 23.73 -26.12 12.14
CA THR A 59 23.46 -27.39 12.86
C THR A 59 23.10 -28.50 11.88
N PHE A 60 22.01 -28.37 11.16
CA PHE A 60 21.47 -29.42 10.30
C PHE A 60 22.38 -29.70 9.10
N LEU A 61 22.84 -28.65 8.39
CA LEU A 61 23.65 -28.84 7.20
C LEU A 61 24.98 -29.59 7.48
N PRO A 62 25.79 -29.22 8.48
CA PRO A 62 26.99 -29.95 8.82
C PRO A 62 26.71 -31.39 9.32
N ALA A 63 25.64 -31.57 10.08
CA ALA A 63 25.22 -32.90 10.52
C ALA A 63 24.87 -33.80 9.31
N ALA A 64 24.06 -33.32 8.40
CA ALA A 64 23.69 -34.03 7.17
C ALA A 64 24.92 -34.34 6.31
N MET A 65 25.86 -33.40 6.17
CA MET A 65 27.12 -33.62 5.45
C MET A 65 28.00 -34.66 6.12
N SER A 66 28.00 -34.78 7.47
CA SER A 66 28.79 -35.75 8.19
C SER A 66 28.32 -37.20 8.02
N LEU A 67 27.05 -37.41 7.67
CA LEU A 67 26.45 -38.74 7.43
C LEU A 67 26.84 -39.32 6.05
N LYS A 68 27.18 -38.47 5.10
CA LYS A 68 27.54 -38.90 3.74
C LYS A 68 29.04 -39.23 3.66
N LYS A 69 29.38 -40.42 3.12
CA LYS A 69 30.74 -40.73 2.73
C LYS A 69 31.06 -40.05 1.40
N TRP A 70 31.89 -39.04 1.45
CA TRP A 70 32.32 -38.29 0.27
C TRP A 70 33.50 -39.01 -0.40
N ASN A 71 33.38 -39.25 -1.72
CA ASN A 71 34.50 -39.81 -2.49
C ASN A 71 35.39 -38.63 -2.95
N LEU A 72 36.55 -38.48 -2.30
CA LEU A 72 37.49 -37.37 -2.56
C LEU A 72 38.19 -37.47 -3.92
N ASN A 73 38.09 -38.61 -4.61
CA ASN A 73 38.67 -38.83 -5.94
C ASN A 73 37.71 -38.54 -7.09
N SER A 74 36.61 -37.85 -6.87
CA SER A 74 35.72 -37.49 -7.96
C SER A 74 36.35 -36.40 -8.82
N ASN A 75 36.37 -36.60 -10.13
CA ASN A 75 36.82 -35.60 -11.12
C ASN A 75 36.10 -34.24 -11.03
N ALA A 76 34.95 -34.22 -10.33
CA ALA A 76 34.19 -33.01 -10.04
C ALA A 76 34.92 -32.02 -9.09
N ILE A 77 35.86 -32.49 -8.27
CA ILE A 77 36.64 -31.64 -7.38
C ILE A 77 37.86 -31.02 -8.12
N SER A 78 38.30 -31.69 -9.20
CA SER A 78 39.49 -31.28 -9.95
C SER A 78 39.21 -30.44 -11.20
N GLN A 79 37.95 -30.29 -11.60
CA GLN A 79 37.60 -29.45 -12.76
C GLN A 79 37.26 -28.04 -12.26
N ASN A 80 38.06 -27.04 -12.67
CA ASN A 80 37.71 -25.64 -12.54
C ASN A 80 36.36 -25.42 -13.25
N GLY A 81 35.29 -25.31 -12.47
CA GLY A 81 33.95 -25.08 -13.01
C GLY A 81 33.86 -23.76 -13.81
N HIS A 82 32.98 -23.68 -14.79
CA HIS A 82 32.74 -22.43 -15.51
C HIS A 82 32.53 -21.22 -14.58
N LEU A 83 31.83 -21.43 -13.45
CA LEU A 83 31.60 -20.41 -12.44
C LEU A 83 32.88 -19.96 -11.74
N GLU A 84 33.75 -20.91 -11.40
CA GLU A 84 35.05 -20.65 -10.75
C GLU A 84 35.98 -19.84 -11.67
N ASN A 85 36.02 -20.17 -12.95
CA ASN A 85 36.76 -19.41 -13.96
C ASN A 85 36.22 -17.96 -14.16
N ILE A 86 34.89 -17.77 -14.10
CA ILE A 86 34.26 -16.45 -14.16
C ILE A 86 34.66 -15.64 -12.94
N ILE A 87 34.50 -16.22 -11.73
CA ILE A 87 34.87 -15.55 -10.48
C ILE A 87 36.35 -15.22 -10.41
N ALA A 88 37.23 -16.13 -10.84
CA ALA A 88 38.66 -15.90 -10.86
C ALA A 88 39.06 -14.79 -11.86
N LYS A 89 38.46 -14.75 -13.08
CA LYS A 89 38.64 -13.68 -14.05
C LYS A 89 38.17 -12.33 -13.51
N PHE A 90 37.01 -12.33 -12.86
CA PHE A 90 36.45 -11.13 -12.27
C PHE A 90 37.32 -10.63 -11.10
N GLY A 91 37.76 -11.51 -10.21
CA GLY A 91 38.68 -11.19 -9.12
C GLY A 91 40.00 -10.61 -9.64
N LYS A 92 40.56 -11.20 -10.70
CA LYS A 92 41.79 -10.67 -11.36
C LYS A 92 41.61 -9.29 -11.98
N LEU A 93 40.42 -9.04 -12.58
CA LEU A 93 40.06 -7.71 -13.11
C LEU A 93 39.97 -6.67 -11.98
N LEU A 94 39.33 -7.03 -10.85
CA LEU A 94 39.17 -6.16 -9.68
C LEU A 94 40.53 -5.72 -9.13
N ILE A 95 41.46 -6.67 -9.00
CA ILE A 95 42.80 -6.40 -8.46
C ILE A 95 43.70 -5.64 -9.48
N SER A 96 43.57 -5.94 -10.78
CA SER A 96 44.41 -5.35 -11.80
C SER A 96 44.04 -3.91 -12.16
N LYS A 97 42.76 -3.50 -12.02
CA LYS A 97 42.28 -2.16 -12.40
C LYS A 97 41.41 -1.51 -11.34
N PRO A 98 41.90 -1.31 -10.11
CA PRO A 98 41.05 -0.83 -8.99
C PRO A 98 40.46 0.56 -9.24
N LYS A 99 41.22 1.47 -9.89
CA LYS A 99 40.71 2.82 -10.20
C LYS A 99 39.55 2.81 -11.19
N LEU A 100 39.62 1.95 -12.22
CA LEU A 100 38.53 1.82 -13.19
C LEU A 100 37.25 1.30 -12.54
N ILE A 101 37.36 0.32 -11.63
CA ILE A 101 36.19 -0.24 -10.93
C ILE A 101 35.57 0.78 -9.99
N LEU A 102 36.40 1.57 -9.30
CA LEU A 102 35.91 2.64 -8.43
C LEU A 102 35.15 3.71 -9.24
N VAL A 103 35.67 4.09 -10.41
CA VAL A 103 35.00 5.04 -11.34
C VAL A 103 33.68 4.45 -11.86
N VAL A 104 33.66 3.20 -12.30
CA VAL A 104 32.44 2.52 -12.76
C VAL A 104 31.41 2.43 -11.63
N GLY A 105 31.85 2.07 -10.41
CA GLY A 105 30.97 2.06 -9.23
C GLY A 105 30.36 3.43 -8.91
N MET A 106 31.17 4.49 -8.98
CA MET A 106 30.65 5.85 -8.83
C MET A 106 29.66 6.23 -9.91
N ILE A 107 29.95 5.91 -11.18
CA ILE A 107 29.00 6.18 -12.28
C ILE A 107 27.66 5.45 -12.04
N ILE A 108 27.69 4.18 -11.67
CA ILE A 108 26.49 3.40 -11.37
C ILE A 108 25.70 4.04 -10.20
N MET A 109 26.41 4.50 -9.16
CA MET A 109 25.80 5.18 -8.04
C MET A 109 25.14 6.50 -8.45
N PHE A 110 25.81 7.32 -9.28
CA PHE A 110 25.25 8.56 -9.80
C PHE A 110 24.03 8.33 -10.70
N VAL A 111 24.10 7.35 -11.60
CA VAL A 111 22.97 6.97 -12.46
C VAL A 111 21.81 6.43 -11.64
N GLY A 112 22.08 5.62 -10.61
CA GLY A 112 21.07 5.14 -9.69
C GLY A 112 20.40 6.28 -8.91
N THR A 113 21.19 7.23 -8.41
CA THR A 113 20.66 8.40 -7.69
C THR A 113 19.83 9.31 -8.60
N ALA A 114 20.29 9.53 -9.84
CA ALA A 114 19.51 10.27 -10.83
C ALA A 114 18.20 9.55 -11.20
N GLY A 115 18.20 8.21 -11.22
CA GLY A 115 16.99 7.39 -11.42
C GLY A 115 15.95 7.55 -10.31
N LEU A 116 16.35 7.89 -9.07
CA LEU A 116 15.41 8.16 -7.98
C LEU A 116 14.45 9.32 -8.27
N SER A 117 14.92 10.32 -9.02
CA SER A 117 14.08 11.46 -9.41
C SER A 117 13.01 11.12 -10.45
N ALA A 118 13.17 9.99 -11.14
CA ALA A 118 12.21 9.47 -12.11
C ALA A 118 11.24 8.43 -11.50
N LEU A 119 11.43 8.08 -10.22
CA LEU A 119 10.54 7.15 -9.51
C LEU A 119 9.21 7.84 -9.22
N LYS A 120 8.16 7.33 -9.84
CA LYS A 120 6.78 7.71 -9.54
C LYS A 120 6.23 6.71 -8.54
N VAL A 121 5.70 7.24 -7.42
CA VAL A 121 4.98 6.43 -6.44
C VAL A 121 3.52 6.42 -6.87
N ASP A 122 3.14 5.39 -7.58
CA ASP A 122 1.76 5.15 -8.02
C ASP A 122 1.18 3.96 -7.25
N VAL A 123 0.20 4.26 -6.38
CA VAL A 123 -0.53 3.24 -5.63
C VAL A 123 -1.95 3.18 -6.19
N ASN A 124 -2.16 2.30 -7.15
CA ASN A 124 -3.48 1.93 -7.62
C ASN A 124 -3.87 0.57 -7.01
N ILE A 125 -4.88 0.56 -6.14
CA ILE A 125 -5.32 -0.63 -5.41
C ILE A 125 -5.77 -1.74 -6.38
N ALA A 126 -6.39 -1.38 -7.50
CA ALA A 126 -6.83 -2.35 -8.50
C ALA A 126 -5.65 -3.13 -9.12
N ASN A 127 -4.47 -2.50 -9.24
CA ASN A 127 -3.27 -3.12 -9.81
C ASN A 127 -2.60 -4.15 -8.89
N PHE A 128 -2.99 -4.25 -7.61
CA PHE A 128 -2.55 -5.34 -6.74
C PHE A 128 -3.18 -6.70 -7.10
N PHE A 129 -4.27 -6.68 -7.85
CA PHE A 129 -4.96 -7.88 -8.28
C PHE A 129 -4.65 -8.18 -9.73
N LYS A 130 -4.37 -9.45 -10.02
CA LYS A 130 -4.08 -9.90 -11.38
C LYS A 130 -5.30 -9.70 -12.28
N GLU A 131 -5.08 -9.21 -13.49
CA GLU A 131 -6.12 -9.11 -14.53
C GLU A 131 -6.80 -10.47 -14.76
N GLY A 132 -8.13 -10.42 -14.95
CA GLY A 132 -8.95 -11.61 -15.15
C GLY A 132 -9.36 -12.34 -13.88
N THR A 133 -9.01 -11.86 -12.69
CA THR A 133 -9.60 -12.35 -11.43
C THR A 133 -11.00 -11.76 -11.24
N ASP A 134 -11.90 -12.51 -10.58
CA ASP A 134 -13.28 -12.06 -10.33
C ASP A 134 -13.31 -10.71 -9.59
N PHE A 135 -12.43 -10.52 -8.66
CA PHE A 135 -12.32 -9.27 -7.90
C PHE A 135 -11.90 -8.10 -8.81
N ARG A 136 -10.89 -8.28 -9.67
CA ARG A 136 -10.46 -7.24 -10.61
C ARG A 136 -11.55 -6.91 -11.62
N ASN A 137 -12.21 -7.92 -12.18
CA ASN A 137 -13.32 -7.75 -13.12
C ASN A 137 -14.49 -6.99 -12.47
N SER A 138 -14.77 -7.25 -11.19
CA SER A 138 -15.80 -6.53 -10.43
C SER A 138 -15.46 -5.05 -10.23
N ILE A 139 -14.20 -4.73 -9.91
CA ILE A 139 -13.74 -3.33 -9.82
C ILE A 139 -13.89 -2.64 -11.17
N ASP A 140 -13.38 -3.26 -12.23
CA ASP A 140 -13.44 -2.68 -13.58
C ASP A 140 -14.88 -2.46 -14.04
N PHE A 141 -15.80 -3.39 -13.70
CA PHE A 141 -17.23 -3.24 -13.98
C PHE A 141 -17.86 -2.07 -13.23
N ILE A 142 -17.60 -1.94 -11.92
CA ILE A 142 -18.14 -0.84 -11.12
C ILE A 142 -17.58 0.50 -11.60
N ASP A 143 -16.30 0.55 -11.98
CA ASP A 143 -15.68 1.76 -12.49
C ASP A 143 -16.20 2.20 -13.86
N GLN A 144 -16.54 1.25 -14.72
CA GLN A 144 -17.01 1.54 -16.08
C GLN A 144 -18.51 1.81 -16.15
N GLU A 145 -19.31 1.01 -15.44
CA GLU A 145 -20.77 0.99 -15.57
C GLU A 145 -21.50 1.69 -14.42
N MET A 146 -20.78 2.01 -13.32
CA MET A 146 -21.36 2.63 -12.12
C MET A 146 -20.65 3.93 -11.74
N THR A 147 -20.72 4.30 -10.47
CA THR A 147 -20.21 5.57 -9.95
C THR A 147 -18.70 5.56 -9.61
N GLY A 148 -18.03 4.43 -9.76
CA GLY A 148 -16.63 4.24 -9.38
C GLY A 148 -16.45 3.55 -8.03
N THR A 149 -15.24 3.09 -7.78
CA THR A 149 -14.88 2.31 -6.59
C THR A 149 -14.06 3.09 -5.57
N MET A 150 -13.63 4.32 -5.89
CA MET A 150 -12.93 5.18 -4.96
C MET A 150 -13.86 6.25 -4.40
N ASP A 151 -13.76 6.47 -3.07
CA ASP A 151 -14.46 7.54 -2.39
C ASP A 151 -13.48 8.49 -1.69
N VAL A 152 -13.73 9.79 -1.86
CA VAL A 152 -13.06 10.85 -1.11
C VAL A 152 -14.07 11.46 -0.17
N ARG A 153 -13.80 11.43 1.13
CA ARG A 153 -14.68 11.94 2.17
C ARG A 153 -14.11 13.22 2.75
N ILE A 154 -14.86 14.30 2.63
CA ILE A 154 -14.53 15.59 3.21
C ILE A 154 -15.37 15.78 4.46
N ARG A 155 -14.70 15.89 5.60
CA ARG A 155 -15.34 16.14 6.88
C ARG A 155 -15.49 17.63 7.09
N VAL A 156 -16.73 18.07 7.33
CA VAL A 156 -17.10 19.47 7.60
C VAL A 156 -17.51 19.58 9.07
N GLU A 157 -16.73 20.31 9.85
CA GLU A 157 -17.02 20.59 11.25
C GLU A 157 -17.78 21.92 11.40
N ALA A 158 -19.10 21.86 11.26
CA ALA A 158 -19.98 23.01 11.39
C ALA A 158 -21.42 22.56 11.71
N PRO A 159 -22.31 23.44 12.25
CA PRO A 159 -23.71 23.12 12.50
C PRO A 159 -24.45 22.85 11.18
N VAL A 160 -24.66 21.57 10.84
CA VAL A 160 -25.29 21.17 9.57
C VAL A 160 -26.80 21.43 9.50
N LYS A 161 -27.41 21.96 10.57
CA LYS A 161 -28.79 22.44 10.54
C LYS A 161 -28.88 23.90 10.07
N ASP A 162 -27.79 24.65 10.12
CA ASP A 162 -27.72 26.02 9.63
C ASP A 162 -27.80 26.06 8.10
N PRO A 163 -28.78 26.78 7.51
CA PRO A 163 -28.89 26.95 6.08
C PRO A 163 -27.63 27.49 5.40
N ASN A 164 -26.85 28.34 6.06
CA ASN A 164 -25.60 28.87 5.51
C ASN A 164 -24.57 27.77 5.35
N THR A 165 -24.38 26.94 6.39
CA THR A 165 -23.51 25.76 6.34
C THR A 165 -23.92 24.80 5.22
N LEU A 166 -25.22 24.52 5.07
CA LEU A 166 -25.71 23.66 4.00
C LEU A 166 -25.44 24.24 2.60
N ASN A 167 -25.56 25.55 2.43
CA ASN A 167 -25.23 26.22 1.17
C ASN A 167 -23.74 26.17 0.85
N GLU A 168 -22.87 26.30 1.86
CA GLU A 168 -21.42 26.12 1.70
C GLU A 168 -21.09 24.68 1.29
N ILE A 169 -21.68 23.68 1.93
CA ILE A 169 -21.54 22.26 1.55
C ILE A 169 -22.01 22.06 0.11
N GLN A 170 -23.13 22.63 -0.28
CA GLN A 170 -23.64 22.56 -1.66
C GLN A 170 -22.66 23.17 -2.67
N ASN A 171 -22.03 24.30 -2.33
CA ASN A 171 -21.05 24.93 -3.19
C ASN A 171 -19.79 24.07 -3.34
N MET A 172 -19.37 23.42 -2.25
CA MET A 172 -18.26 22.43 -2.29
C MET A 172 -18.61 21.22 -3.17
N GLN A 173 -19.84 20.68 -3.06
CA GLN A 173 -20.30 19.60 -3.94
C GLN A 173 -20.30 20.02 -5.42
N LYS A 174 -20.76 21.25 -5.73
CA LYS A 174 -20.71 21.77 -7.10
C LYS A 174 -19.27 21.85 -7.63
N LEU A 175 -18.33 22.30 -6.77
CA LEU A 175 -16.92 22.35 -7.14
C LEU A 175 -16.36 20.95 -7.39
N LEU A 176 -16.65 19.98 -6.51
CA LEU A 176 -16.24 18.59 -6.69
C LEU A 176 -16.81 18.00 -7.98
N ASN A 177 -18.11 18.17 -8.24
CA ASN A 177 -18.78 17.68 -9.43
C ASN A 177 -18.32 18.38 -10.73
N SER A 178 -17.66 19.54 -10.63
CA SER A 178 -17.03 20.19 -11.78
C SER A 178 -15.70 19.54 -12.19
N ASN A 179 -15.12 18.72 -11.33
CA ASN A 179 -13.91 17.96 -11.65
C ASN A 179 -14.29 16.73 -12.50
N PRO A 180 -13.73 16.57 -13.71
CA PRO A 180 -14.07 15.46 -14.60
C PRO A 180 -13.71 14.08 -14.03
N LYS A 181 -12.89 14.01 -12.99
CA LYS A 181 -12.51 12.76 -12.29
C LYS A 181 -13.53 12.33 -11.24
N VAL A 182 -14.40 13.24 -10.78
CA VAL A 182 -15.48 12.94 -9.84
C VAL A 182 -16.73 12.57 -10.64
N THR A 183 -17.22 11.37 -10.39
CA THR A 183 -18.43 10.88 -11.05
C THR A 183 -19.69 11.50 -10.44
N THR A 184 -19.73 11.56 -9.10
CA THR A 184 -20.83 12.17 -8.35
C THR A 184 -20.37 12.49 -6.92
N SER A 185 -21.08 13.40 -6.26
CA SER A 185 -20.91 13.62 -4.82
C SER A 185 -22.25 13.68 -4.12
N TYR A 186 -22.29 13.28 -2.87
CA TYR A 186 -23.49 13.36 -2.03
C TYR A 186 -23.15 13.80 -0.61
N SER A 187 -24.13 14.41 0.06
CA SER A 187 -24.02 14.88 1.43
C SER A 187 -25.39 15.00 2.09
N ILE A 188 -25.44 15.47 3.32
CA ILE A 188 -26.70 15.81 4.02
C ILE A 188 -27.56 16.83 3.26
N VAL A 189 -26.96 17.65 2.42
CA VAL A 189 -27.67 18.65 1.60
C VAL A 189 -28.67 17.99 0.65
N ASP A 190 -28.30 16.86 0.06
CA ASP A 190 -29.14 16.14 -0.89
C ASP A 190 -30.37 15.57 -0.19
N VAL A 191 -30.19 15.06 1.04
CA VAL A 191 -31.30 14.59 1.89
C VAL A 191 -32.24 15.76 2.21
N VAL A 192 -31.71 16.90 2.65
CA VAL A 192 -32.53 18.08 2.99
C VAL A 192 -33.31 18.59 1.78
N LYS A 193 -32.70 18.67 0.61
CA LYS A 193 -33.34 19.12 -0.64
C LYS A 193 -34.43 18.16 -1.09
N GLN A 194 -34.14 16.86 -1.06
CA GLN A 194 -35.10 15.84 -1.44
C GLN A 194 -36.32 15.83 -0.50
N MET A 195 -36.07 15.87 0.82
CA MET A 195 -37.16 15.98 1.80
C MET A 195 -37.98 17.24 1.64
N HIS A 196 -37.32 18.39 1.34
CA HIS A 196 -38.02 19.63 1.12
C HIS A 196 -38.96 19.55 -0.09
N ARG A 197 -38.49 18.96 -1.18
CA ARG A 197 -39.29 18.71 -2.38
C ARG A 197 -40.50 17.80 -2.08
N ILE A 198 -40.27 16.67 -1.44
CA ILE A 198 -41.32 15.68 -1.09
C ILE A 198 -42.42 16.33 -0.23
N PHE A 199 -42.05 17.14 0.77
CA PHE A 199 -43.00 17.83 1.64
C PHE A 199 -43.73 18.99 0.98
N MET A 200 -43.35 19.36 -0.22
CA MET A 200 -44.00 20.40 -1.04
C MET A 200 -44.68 19.79 -2.27
N ASP A 201 -45.39 18.67 -2.06
CA ASP A 201 -46.16 17.93 -3.07
C ASP A 201 -45.32 17.49 -4.28
N ASP A 202 -44.05 17.09 -4.00
CA ASP A 202 -43.07 16.64 -5.02
C ASP A 202 -42.77 17.68 -6.09
N ASN A 203 -42.94 18.96 -5.76
CA ASN A 203 -42.67 20.06 -6.69
C ASN A 203 -41.16 20.30 -6.80
N PRO A 204 -40.57 20.18 -8.02
CA PRO A 204 -39.12 20.36 -8.25
C PRO A 204 -38.59 21.76 -7.88
N GLU A 205 -39.41 22.78 -7.85
CA GLU A 205 -39.00 24.14 -7.47
C GLU A 205 -38.52 24.21 -6.01
N PHE A 206 -38.97 23.27 -5.17
CA PHE A 206 -38.58 23.16 -3.78
C PHE A 206 -37.41 22.21 -3.51
N GLU A 207 -36.72 21.73 -4.55
CA GLU A 207 -35.48 20.97 -4.41
C GLU A 207 -34.30 21.89 -4.10
N ILE A 208 -34.47 22.71 -3.07
CA ILE A 208 -33.53 23.71 -2.58
C ILE A 208 -33.36 23.63 -1.07
N VAL A 209 -32.25 24.15 -0.55
CA VAL A 209 -32.04 24.29 0.88
C VAL A 209 -33.00 25.33 1.45
N PRO A 210 -33.84 25.00 2.44
CA PRO A 210 -34.72 26.00 3.09
C PRO A 210 -33.89 27.08 3.79
N LYS A 211 -34.42 28.32 3.78
CA LYS A 211 -33.78 29.47 4.44
C LYS A 211 -33.94 29.46 5.96
N ASP A 212 -34.89 28.71 6.48
CA ASP A 212 -35.23 28.64 7.89
C ASP A 212 -34.62 27.37 8.54
N GLU A 213 -33.77 27.55 9.54
CA GLU A 213 -33.13 26.47 10.32
C GLU A 213 -34.15 25.53 10.98
N LYS A 214 -35.30 26.07 11.45
CA LYS A 214 -36.36 25.25 12.03
C LYS A 214 -36.96 24.31 10.99
N LYS A 215 -37.11 24.79 9.75
CA LYS A 215 -37.61 23.97 8.64
C LYS A 215 -36.61 22.86 8.31
N VAL A 216 -35.31 23.17 8.25
CA VAL A 216 -34.26 22.16 8.07
C VAL A 216 -34.30 21.10 9.18
N SER A 217 -34.37 21.54 10.45
CA SER A 217 -34.43 20.65 11.61
C SER A 217 -35.65 19.72 11.56
N ASN A 218 -36.81 20.22 11.16
CA ASN A 218 -38.01 19.42 11.01
C ASN A 218 -37.90 18.39 9.89
N LEU A 219 -37.33 18.76 8.73
CA LEU A 219 -37.12 17.84 7.61
C LEU A 219 -36.16 16.69 8.02
N LEU A 220 -35.06 17.01 8.70
CA LEU A 220 -34.14 16.01 9.19
C LEU A 220 -34.74 15.10 10.27
N MET A 221 -35.58 15.67 11.18
CA MET A 221 -36.31 14.89 12.14
C MET A 221 -37.30 13.93 11.47
N MET A 222 -38.02 14.39 10.46
CA MET A 222 -38.97 13.54 9.71
C MET A 222 -38.20 12.44 8.94
N TYR A 223 -37.07 12.74 8.35
CA TYR A 223 -36.23 11.72 7.72
C TYR A 223 -35.76 10.68 8.72
N SER A 224 -35.34 11.09 9.92
CA SER A 224 -34.88 10.15 10.97
C SER A 224 -35.99 9.24 11.50
N ILE A 225 -37.25 9.62 11.35
CA ILE A 225 -38.44 8.80 11.77
C ILE A 225 -38.89 7.87 10.65
N SER A 226 -38.83 8.33 9.39
CA SER A 226 -39.39 7.62 8.23
C SER A 226 -38.33 6.91 7.36
N GLY A 227 -37.07 7.32 7.45
CA GLY A 227 -35.94 6.77 6.72
C GLY A 227 -35.13 5.79 7.52
N ASP A 228 -34.06 5.27 6.94
CA ASP A 228 -33.07 4.46 7.63
C ASP A 228 -32.11 5.38 8.39
N GLN A 229 -32.12 5.25 9.73
CA GLN A 229 -31.25 6.04 10.59
C GLN A 229 -29.77 5.69 10.40
N ASP A 230 -29.46 4.47 9.99
CA ASP A 230 -28.09 4.05 9.72
C ASP A 230 -27.52 4.77 8.48
N ASP A 231 -28.34 5.02 7.47
CA ASP A 231 -27.94 5.82 6.30
C ASP A 231 -27.61 7.26 6.69
N LEU A 232 -28.43 7.87 7.56
CA LEU A 232 -28.18 9.23 8.04
C LEU A 232 -26.87 9.33 8.84
N ASN A 233 -26.60 8.33 9.68
CA ASN A 233 -25.38 8.27 10.49
C ASN A 233 -24.09 8.13 9.64
N THR A 234 -24.20 7.74 8.38
CA THR A 234 -23.03 7.68 7.46
C THR A 234 -22.60 9.05 6.95
N ILE A 235 -23.49 10.05 6.97
CA ILE A 235 -23.26 11.37 6.37
C ILE A 235 -23.30 12.52 7.38
N VAL A 236 -23.80 12.30 8.60
CA VAL A 236 -23.87 13.31 9.66
C VAL A 236 -23.72 12.66 11.04
N ASP A 237 -23.11 13.37 12.00
CA ASP A 237 -23.02 12.91 13.38
C ASP A 237 -24.37 13.09 14.13
N TYR A 238 -24.54 12.33 15.20
CA TYR A 238 -25.76 12.37 16.05
C TYR A 238 -26.13 13.77 16.55
N ASN A 239 -25.13 14.64 16.77
CA ASN A 239 -25.33 16.00 17.26
C ASN A 239 -25.51 17.04 16.15
N TYR A 240 -25.44 16.64 14.89
CA TYR A 240 -25.51 17.53 13.72
C TYR A 240 -24.45 18.63 13.72
N LYS A 241 -23.25 18.32 14.25
CA LYS A 241 -22.10 19.23 14.29
C LYS A 241 -21.02 18.89 13.28
N VAL A 242 -21.10 17.70 12.71
CA VAL A 242 -20.15 17.21 11.71
C VAL A 242 -20.94 16.64 10.55
N GLY A 243 -20.68 17.12 9.35
CA GLY A 243 -21.20 16.54 8.11
C GLY A 243 -20.09 15.93 7.28
N LEU A 244 -20.44 14.98 6.43
CA LEU A 244 -19.57 14.41 5.42
C LEU A 244 -20.05 14.75 4.03
N ILE A 245 -19.12 15.15 3.15
CA ILE A 245 -19.32 15.17 1.73
C ILE A 245 -18.56 13.97 1.17
N THR A 246 -19.24 13.06 0.51
CA THR A 246 -18.62 11.91 -0.14
C THR A 246 -18.61 12.14 -1.64
N ALA A 247 -17.44 12.20 -2.24
CA ALA A 247 -17.24 12.26 -3.67
C ALA A 247 -16.80 10.89 -4.17
N LEU A 248 -17.51 10.35 -5.14
CA LEU A 248 -17.19 9.08 -5.78
C LEU A 248 -16.42 9.34 -7.07
N SER A 249 -15.39 8.54 -7.29
CA SER A 249 -14.56 8.61 -8.49
C SER A 249 -14.20 7.20 -8.97
N ARG A 250 -13.82 7.12 -10.24
CA ARG A 250 -13.20 5.92 -10.78
C ARG A 250 -11.84 5.71 -10.13
N VAL A 251 -11.33 4.48 -10.19
CA VAL A 251 -9.98 4.18 -9.69
C VAL A 251 -8.98 5.12 -10.36
N MET A 252 -8.29 5.88 -9.54
CA MET A 252 -7.24 6.81 -9.96
C MET A 252 -5.91 6.38 -9.36
N SER A 253 -4.83 6.71 -10.05
CA SER A 253 -3.50 6.59 -9.47
C SER A 253 -3.25 7.69 -8.45
N THR A 254 -2.31 7.46 -7.53
CA THR A 254 -1.93 8.48 -6.53
C THR A 254 -1.38 9.77 -7.18
N GLU A 255 -0.94 9.69 -8.44
CA GLU A 255 -0.46 10.84 -9.21
C GLU A 255 -1.62 11.69 -9.75
N GLU A 256 -2.82 11.12 -9.82
CA GLU A 256 -4.00 11.75 -10.41
C GLU A 256 -4.91 12.43 -9.38
N ILE A 257 -4.68 12.16 -8.09
CA ILE A 257 -5.39 12.77 -6.96
C ILE A 257 -4.73 14.11 -6.59
#